data_d29384e34af44cd0d536317bc61dfd26
#
_entry.id   d29384e34af44cd0d536317bc61dfd26
#
_cell.length_a   1.000
_cell.length_b   1.000
_cell.length_c   1.000
_cell.angle_alpha   90.00
_cell.angle_beta   90.00
_cell.angle_gamma   90.00
#
_symmetry.space_group_name_H-M   'P 1'
#
loop_
_entity.id
_entity.type
_entity.pdbx_description
1 polymer ?
#
loop_
_entity_poly.entity_id
_entity_poly.type
_entity_poly.pdbx_seq_one_letter_code
_entity_poly.pdbx_strand_id
1 'polypeptide(L)'
;MKLGVTLPNFREEPEPALAVAHAAEAAGLDGVFGFDHLFRRADDGALRPALEGLTLLGAVAAETTRISFGPLVARASLRPAATLAAAFDTLARIAPDRLIAALGAGDSQSREENETYGLPAGTLATRVAALDEAVAATVDHGYPVWVGGASSLVGQVAAEADGWNRWGGPLARFEREARAMREMYTRRPFTMSWAGVFVLDTNERAAQAKAQRLGSNPEAIVGGPEQVADALRAYGAAGAEWVIVGPVDSSDPSNATLLGELVKPLLT
;
A
#
# COMPACT_ATOMS: atom_id res chain seq x y z
N MET A 1 -7.78 -12.02 -9.67
CA MET A 1 -7.21 -10.76 -9.15
C MET A 1 -7.02 -10.88 -7.65
N LYS A 2 -5.89 -10.39 -7.08
CA LYS A 2 -5.63 -10.43 -5.63
C LYS A 2 -6.15 -9.17 -4.94
N LEU A 3 -6.65 -9.31 -3.71
CA LEU A 3 -7.25 -8.23 -2.92
C LEU A 3 -6.49 -8.02 -1.61
N GLY A 4 -5.98 -6.82 -1.39
CA GLY A 4 -5.31 -6.42 -0.16
C GLY A 4 -6.01 -5.26 0.56
N VAL A 5 -5.66 -5.06 1.83
CA VAL A 5 -6.14 -3.95 2.64
C VAL A 5 -4.99 -3.22 3.32
N THR A 6 -5.11 -1.91 3.51
CA THR A 6 -4.11 -1.15 4.27
C THR A 6 -4.35 -1.23 5.77
N LEU A 7 -3.26 -1.19 6.53
CA LEU A 7 -3.26 -1.17 7.98
C LEU A 7 -3.39 0.25 8.54
N PRO A 8 -4.00 0.44 9.71
CA PRO A 8 -4.11 1.74 10.37
C PRO A 8 -2.79 2.11 11.08
N ASN A 9 -1.84 2.71 10.36
CA ASN A 9 -0.53 3.09 10.92
C ASN A 9 -0.54 4.40 11.73
N PHE A 10 -1.47 5.35 11.43
CA PHE A 10 -1.44 6.69 12.03
C PHE A 10 -2.12 6.73 13.40
N ARG A 11 -1.43 6.14 14.40
CA ARG A 11 -1.89 5.98 15.78
C ARG A 11 -0.75 5.61 16.73
N GLU A 12 -1.04 5.61 18.02
CA GLU A 12 -0.07 5.24 19.06
C GLU A 12 -0.10 3.72 19.36
N GLU A 13 -1.30 3.13 19.37
CA GLU A 13 -1.49 1.74 19.75
C GLU A 13 -1.41 0.80 18.54
N PRO A 14 -0.66 -0.32 18.63
CA PRO A 14 -0.53 -1.28 17.53
C PRO A 14 -1.73 -2.25 17.40
N GLU A 15 -2.52 -2.45 18.46
CA GLU A 15 -3.58 -3.44 18.51
C GLU A 15 -4.59 -3.34 17.37
N PRO A 16 -5.07 -2.15 16.95
CA PRO A 16 -5.98 -2.06 15.81
C PRO A 16 -5.36 -2.51 14.48
N ALA A 17 -4.05 -2.30 14.29
CA ALA A 17 -3.38 -2.75 13.07
C ALA A 17 -3.26 -4.29 13.05
N LEU A 18 -2.95 -4.90 14.19
CA LEU A 18 -2.92 -6.35 14.34
C LEU A 18 -4.32 -6.95 14.20
N ALA A 19 -5.35 -6.32 14.79
CA ALA A 19 -6.74 -6.78 14.64
C ALA A 19 -7.20 -6.76 13.18
N VAL A 20 -6.85 -5.72 12.40
CA VAL A 20 -7.13 -5.67 10.96
C VAL A 20 -6.36 -6.75 10.20
N ALA A 21 -5.09 -7.01 10.54
CA ALA A 21 -4.31 -8.08 9.91
C ALA A 21 -4.91 -9.47 10.15
N HIS A 22 -5.31 -9.75 11.39
CA HIS A 22 -5.98 -11.01 11.75
C HIS A 22 -7.34 -11.17 11.04
N ALA A 23 -8.16 -10.11 11.02
CA ALA A 23 -9.45 -10.12 10.33
C ALA A 23 -9.27 -10.34 8.82
N ALA A 24 -8.28 -9.69 8.21
CA ALA A 24 -7.96 -9.85 6.79
C ALA A 24 -7.53 -11.28 6.45
N GLU A 25 -6.66 -11.88 7.28
CA GLU A 25 -6.23 -13.26 7.11
C GLU A 25 -7.39 -14.25 7.30
N ALA A 26 -8.21 -14.05 8.35
CA ALA A 26 -9.38 -14.89 8.64
C ALA A 26 -10.42 -14.83 7.53
N ALA A 27 -10.68 -13.64 6.97
CA ALA A 27 -11.59 -13.42 5.84
C ALA A 27 -11.01 -13.81 4.48
N GLY A 28 -9.78 -14.32 4.45
CA GLY A 28 -9.15 -14.85 3.24
C GLY A 28 -8.64 -13.78 2.27
N LEU A 29 -8.36 -12.56 2.71
CA LEU A 29 -7.68 -11.57 1.88
C LEU A 29 -6.27 -12.04 1.50
N ASP A 30 -5.73 -11.49 0.42
CA ASP A 30 -4.44 -11.90 -0.12
C ASP A 30 -3.27 -11.14 0.50
N GLY A 31 -3.49 -9.91 1.01
CA GLY A 31 -2.41 -9.11 1.58
C GLY A 31 -2.85 -8.00 2.52
N VAL A 32 -1.94 -7.61 3.41
CA VAL A 32 -2.05 -6.41 4.25
C VAL A 32 -0.84 -5.52 4.05
N PHE A 33 -1.06 -4.20 4.01
CA PHE A 33 -0.02 -3.24 3.66
C PHE A 33 0.04 -2.08 4.64
N GLY A 34 1.26 -1.76 5.09
CA GLY A 34 1.51 -0.66 6.01
C GLY A 34 2.12 0.56 5.32
N PHE A 35 1.87 1.75 5.86
CA PHE A 35 2.51 2.98 5.42
C PHE A 35 3.84 3.19 6.15
N ASP A 36 4.80 3.84 5.52
CA ASP A 36 6.11 4.15 6.11
C ASP A 36 6.20 5.66 6.41
N HIS A 37 5.49 6.06 7.44
CA HIS A 37 5.47 7.40 8.00
C HIS A 37 5.86 7.40 9.48
N LEU A 38 6.39 8.52 9.97
CA LEU A 38 6.78 8.70 11.37
C LEU A 38 5.74 9.53 12.14
N PHE A 39 5.00 10.38 11.44
CA PHE A 39 3.78 11.04 11.89
C PHE A 39 2.98 11.56 10.67
N ARG A 40 1.79 12.06 10.91
CA ARG A 40 0.98 12.79 9.94
C ARG A 40 0.38 14.03 10.57
N ARG A 41 0.38 15.15 9.84
CA ARG A 41 -0.40 16.31 10.23
C ARG A 41 -1.83 16.15 9.76
N ALA A 42 -2.79 16.24 10.69
CA ALA A 42 -4.20 16.25 10.38
C ALA A 42 -4.64 17.62 9.84
N ASP A 43 -5.83 17.71 9.25
CA ASP A 43 -6.36 18.94 8.66
C ASP A 43 -6.56 20.06 9.70
N ASP A 44 -6.78 19.71 10.97
CA ASP A 44 -6.84 20.62 12.10
C ASP A 44 -5.48 21.08 12.61
N GLY A 45 -4.38 20.63 11.98
CA GLY A 45 -3.00 20.93 12.34
C GLY A 45 -2.41 20.07 13.46
N ALA A 46 -3.18 19.17 14.07
CA ALA A 46 -2.67 18.25 15.08
C ALA A 46 -1.70 17.23 14.47
N LEU A 47 -0.65 16.89 15.22
CA LEU A 47 0.24 15.78 14.86
C LEU A 47 -0.40 14.45 15.28
N ARG A 48 -0.57 13.55 14.36
CA ARG A 48 -0.93 12.16 14.62
C ARG A 48 0.34 11.32 14.55
N PRO A 49 0.73 10.63 15.63
CA PRO A 49 1.85 9.70 15.60
C PRO A 49 1.59 8.58 14.59
N ALA A 50 2.64 7.99 14.08
CA ALA A 50 2.55 6.80 13.26
C ALA A 50 3.39 5.68 13.88
N LEU A 51 2.89 4.47 13.81
CA LEU A 51 3.67 3.28 14.08
C LEU A 51 4.73 3.14 12.98
N GLU A 52 5.98 2.93 13.36
CA GLU A 52 7.07 2.75 12.40
C GLU A 52 6.79 1.53 11.51
N GLY A 53 6.79 1.75 10.19
CA GLY A 53 6.18 0.83 9.24
C GLY A 53 6.80 -0.56 9.23
N LEU A 54 8.13 -0.67 9.22
CA LEU A 54 8.79 -1.99 9.14
C LEU A 54 8.75 -2.73 10.49
N THR A 55 8.78 -2.01 11.60
CA THR A 55 8.61 -2.60 12.94
C THR A 55 7.20 -3.19 13.10
N LEU A 56 6.16 -2.44 12.68
CA LEU A 56 4.79 -2.95 12.67
C LEU A 56 4.65 -4.19 11.77
N LEU A 57 5.24 -4.17 10.58
CA LEU A 57 5.20 -5.31 9.67
C LEU A 57 5.92 -6.53 10.23
N GLY A 58 6.94 -6.35 11.08
CA GLY A 58 7.57 -7.44 11.82
C GLY A 58 6.60 -8.13 12.79
N ALA A 59 5.77 -7.36 13.49
CA ALA A 59 4.72 -7.90 14.35
C ALA A 59 3.64 -8.62 13.51
N VAL A 60 3.17 -8.02 12.41
CA VAL A 60 2.22 -8.66 11.49
C VAL A 60 2.77 -9.97 10.93
N ALA A 61 4.04 -10.01 10.56
CA ALA A 61 4.70 -11.22 10.05
C ALA A 61 4.69 -12.36 11.07
N ALA A 62 4.89 -12.03 12.35
CA ALA A 62 4.91 -13.01 13.46
C ALA A 62 3.50 -13.47 13.87
N GLU A 63 2.51 -12.58 13.81
CA GLU A 63 1.14 -12.82 14.27
C GLU A 63 0.22 -13.44 13.19
N THR A 64 0.65 -13.49 11.92
CA THR A 64 -0.09 -14.08 10.81
C THR A 64 0.67 -15.25 10.18
N THR A 65 -0.01 -16.12 9.43
CA THR A 65 0.58 -17.38 8.93
C THR A 65 0.55 -17.54 7.41
N ARG A 66 -0.38 -16.89 6.72
CA ARG A 66 -0.64 -17.12 5.28
C ARG A 66 -0.67 -15.85 4.45
N ILE A 67 -1.20 -14.76 5.03
CA ILE A 67 -1.43 -13.52 4.31
C ILE A 67 -0.11 -12.88 3.88
N SER A 68 -0.03 -12.39 2.64
CA SER A 68 1.10 -11.58 2.21
C SER A 68 1.11 -10.23 2.95
N PHE A 69 2.27 -9.65 3.15
CA PHE A 69 2.37 -8.35 3.81
C PHE A 69 3.53 -7.54 3.21
N GLY A 70 3.46 -6.22 3.38
CA GLY A 70 4.54 -5.35 2.96
C GLY A 70 4.27 -3.88 3.24
N PRO A 71 5.26 -3.01 3.09
CA PRO A 71 5.02 -1.57 3.08
C PRO A 71 4.32 -1.16 1.78
N LEU A 72 3.54 -0.08 1.83
CA LEU A 72 2.96 0.53 0.63
C LEU A 72 3.04 2.07 0.73
N VAL A 73 4.23 2.59 0.55
CA VAL A 73 5.53 1.99 0.24
C VAL A 73 6.56 2.38 1.29
N ALA A 74 7.65 1.56 1.47
CA ALA A 74 8.79 2.00 2.26
C ALA A 74 9.49 3.16 1.56
N ARG A 75 9.72 4.27 2.28
CA ARG A 75 10.39 5.44 1.73
C ARG A 75 11.91 5.24 1.72
N ALA A 76 12.47 5.14 0.51
CA ALA A 76 13.91 4.92 0.32
C ALA A 76 14.81 5.99 0.97
N SER A 77 14.28 7.21 1.18
CA SER A 77 15.01 8.30 1.82
C SER A 77 15.06 8.23 3.36
N LEU A 78 14.30 7.32 4.01
CA LEU A 78 14.31 7.21 5.48
C LEU A 78 15.47 6.39 6.03
N ARG A 79 15.99 5.47 5.23
CA ARG A 79 17.03 4.52 5.66
C ARG A 79 18.09 4.34 4.54
N PRO A 80 19.38 4.15 4.88
CA PRO A 80 20.36 3.72 3.89
C PRO A 80 19.91 2.44 3.17
N ALA A 81 20.12 2.35 1.85
CA ALA A 81 19.66 1.24 1.01
C ALA A 81 20.02 -0.13 1.56
N ALA A 82 21.30 -0.33 1.99
CA ALA A 82 21.73 -1.58 2.59
C ALA A 82 21.02 -1.93 3.91
N THR A 83 20.69 -0.92 4.73
CA THR A 83 19.92 -1.12 5.97
C THR A 83 18.47 -1.52 5.67
N LEU A 84 17.87 -0.91 4.66
CA LEU A 84 16.53 -1.23 4.20
C LEU A 84 16.46 -2.65 3.63
N ALA A 85 17.43 -3.05 2.80
CA ALA A 85 17.57 -4.42 2.30
C ALA A 85 17.70 -5.44 3.44
N ALA A 86 18.56 -5.16 4.43
CA ALA A 86 18.72 -6.04 5.60
C ALA A 86 17.43 -6.18 6.43
N ALA A 87 16.61 -5.12 6.52
CA ALA A 87 15.32 -5.19 7.18
C ALA A 87 14.33 -6.08 6.40
N PHE A 88 14.26 -5.94 5.08
CA PHE A 88 13.44 -6.82 4.23
C PHE A 88 13.90 -8.27 4.28
N ASP A 89 15.20 -8.54 4.22
CA ASP A 89 15.76 -9.89 4.40
C ASP A 89 15.34 -10.50 5.74
N THR A 90 15.30 -9.70 6.79
CA THR A 90 14.85 -10.14 8.12
C THR A 90 13.35 -10.46 8.11
N LEU A 91 12.52 -9.61 7.54
CA LEU A 91 11.07 -9.86 7.40
C LEU A 91 10.80 -11.12 6.57
N ALA A 92 11.53 -11.33 5.47
CA ALA A 92 11.40 -12.52 4.65
C ALA A 92 11.81 -13.81 5.38
N ARG A 93 12.81 -13.75 6.29
CA ARG A 93 13.17 -14.90 7.14
C ARG A 93 12.15 -15.18 8.24
N ILE A 94 11.52 -14.14 8.82
CA ILE A 94 10.43 -14.31 9.80
C ILE A 94 9.22 -14.96 9.13
N ALA A 95 8.91 -14.56 7.90
CA ALA A 95 7.72 -14.99 7.17
C ALA A 95 8.05 -15.33 5.71
N PRO A 96 8.62 -16.53 5.46
CA PRO A 96 8.99 -16.96 4.11
C PRO A 96 7.83 -16.89 3.11
N ASP A 97 8.14 -16.45 1.88
CA ASP A 97 7.23 -16.37 0.73
C ASP A 97 6.02 -15.41 0.89
N ARG A 98 6.00 -14.58 1.95
CA ARG A 98 4.88 -13.67 2.22
C ARG A 98 5.19 -12.19 2.04
N LEU A 99 6.46 -11.80 2.07
CA LEU A 99 6.87 -10.41 1.93
C LEU A 99 6.69 -9.90 0.50
N ILE A 100 6.15 -8.69 0.37
CA ILE A 100 6.19 -7.85 -0.83
C ILE A 100 6.94 -6.57 -0.44
N ALA A 101 8.18 -6.41 -0.90
CA ALA A 101 9.03 -5.28 -0.57
C ALA A 101 8.72 -4.09 -1.48
N ALA A 102 7.68 -3.32 -1.16
CA ALA A 102 7.33 -2.16 -1.97
C ALA A 102 8.07 -0.89 -1.52
N LEU A 103 8.74 -0.24 -2.46
CA LEU A 103 9.63 0.91 -2.28
C LEU A 103 9.05 2.16 -2.95
N GLY A 104 9.37 3.34 -2.42
CA GLY A 104 8.96 4.60 -3.03
C GLY A 104 9.92 5.75 -2.73
N ALA A 105 9.89 6.77 -3.59
CA ALA A 105 10.72 7.96 -3.44
C ALA A 105 10.26 8.90 -2.31
N GLY A 106 9.10 8.64 -1.68
CA GLY A 106 8.44 9.61 -0.81
C GLY A 106 7.89 10.81 -1.60
N ASP A 107 7.23 11.71 -0.91
CA ASP A 107 6.58 12.89 -1.50
C ASP A 107 7.03 14.21 -0.83
N SER A 108 6.51 15.31 -1.34
CA SER A 108 6.82 16.65 -0.77
C SER A 108 6.10 16.94 0.54
N GLN A 109 5.03 16.20 0.85
CA GLN A 109 4.26 16.34 2.10
C GLN A 109 5.03 15.79 3.29
N SER A 110 5.96 14.86 3.03
CA SER A 110 6.86 14.28 4.04
C SER A 110 8.03 15.20 4.45
N ARG A 111 8.11 16.44 3.95
CA ARG A 111 9.21 17.35 4.26
C ARG A 111 9.32 17.67 5.75
N GLU A 112 8.22 18.08 6.38
CA GLU A 112 8.17 18.41 7.81
C GLU A 112 8.56 17.20 8.67
N GLU A 113 8.05 16.04 8.31
CA GLU A 113 8.34 14.78 8.95
C GLU A 113 9.85 14.47 8.88
N ASN A 114 10.44 14.57 7.69
CA ASN A 114 11.87 14.34 7.51
C ASN A 114 12.71 15.32 8.33
N GLU A 115 12.41 16.61 8.26
CA GLU A 115 13.14 17.66 8.99
C GLU A 115 13.08 17.45 10.51
N THR A 116 11.92 17.04 11.03
CA THR A 116 11.72 16.75 12.46
C THR A 116 12.64 15.63 12.95
N TYR A 117 12.88 14.63 12.12
CA TYR A 117 13.75 13.49 12.45
C TYR A 117 15.20 13.65 11.93
N GLY A 118 15.57 14.85 11.47
CA GLY A 118 16.93 15.11 10.98
C GLY A 118 17.25 14.41 9.66
N LEU A 119 16.24 14.05 8.88
CA LEU A 119 16.38 13.37 7.60
C LEU A 119 16.35 14.39 6.45
N PRO A 120 17.05 14.13 5.34
CA PRO A 120 17.03 15.05 4.20
C PRO A 120 15.66 15.06 3.53
N ALA A 121 15.07 16.25 3.34
CA ALA A 121 13.85 16.40 2.55
C ALA A 121 14.08 16.11 1.06
N GLY A 122 15.22 16.51 0.55
CA GLY A 122 15.67 16.25 -0.82
C GLY A 122 14.77 16.83 -1.93
N THR A 123 15.32 16.92 -3.13
CA THR A 123 14.56 17.15 -4.37
C THR A 123 13.95 15.86 -4.88
N LEU A 124 13.04 15.92 -5.84
CA LEU A 124 12.53 14.69 -6.50
C LEU A 124 13.70 13.84 -7.06
N ALA A 125 14.66 14.48 -7.71
CA ALA A 125 15.81 13.78 -8.30
C ALA A 125 16.65 13.05 -7.24
N THR A 126 16.94 13.70 -6.09
CA THR A 126 17.70 13.03 -5.01
C THR A 126 16.92 11.90 -4.35
N ARG A 127 15.58 12.04 -4.22
CA ARG A 127 14.75 10.98 -3.69
C ARG A 127 14.61 9.79 -4.65
N VAL A 128 14.56 10.06 -5.97
CA VAL A 128 14.56 9.01 -6.99
C VAL A 128 15.91 8.29 -7.04
N ALA A 129 17.03 8.99 -6.90
CA ALA A 129 18.34 8.35 -6.80
C ALA A 129 18.42 7.39 -5.59
N ALA A 130 17.92 7.82 -4.42
CA ALA A 130 17.83 6.94 -3.25
C ALA A 130 16.90 5.72 -3.49
N LEU A 131 15.81 5.90 -4.23
CA LEU A 131 14.93 4.80 -4.62
C LEU A 131 15.64 3.81 -5.54
N ASP A 132 16.39 4.30 -6.53
CA ASP A 132 17.17 3.47 -7.45
C ASP A 132 18.21 2.64 -6.70
N GLU A 133 18.96 3.26 -5.79
CA GLU A 133 19.90 2.55 -4.90
C GLU A 133 19.19 1.48 -4.05
N ALA A 134 18.00 1.79 -3.50
CA ALA A 134 17.25 0.84 -2.70
C ALA A 134 16.73 -0.34 -3.52
N VAL A 135 16.25 -0.11 -4.74
CA VAL A 135 15.82 -1.18 -5.66
C VAL A 135 17.02 -2.06 -6.02
N ALA A 136 18.14 -1.46 -6.41
CA ALA A 136 19.34 -2.21 -6.73
C ALA A 136 19.88 -3.05 -5.55
N ALA A 137 19.67 -2.58 -4.31
CA ALA A 137 20.09 -3.30 -3.11
C ALA A 137 19.11 -4.39 -2.65
N THR A 138 17.89 -4.46 -3.21
CA THR A 138 16.83 -5.40 -2.75
C THR A 138 16.36 -6.37 -3.83
N VAL A 139 16.47 -6.01 -5.09
CA VAL A 139 16.06 -6.88 -6.19
C VAL A 139 16.90 -8.16 -6.22
N ASP A 140 16.28 -9.30 -6.58
CA ASP A 140 16.89 -10.63 -6.60
C ASP A 140 17.22 -11.25 -5.21
N HIS A 141 16.69 -10.71 -4.11
CA HIS A 141 16.84 -11.28 -2.76
C HIS A 141 15.81 -12.38 -2.42
N GLY A 142 15.03 -12.85 -3.41
CA GLY A 142 14.09 -13.97 -3.25
C GLY A 142 12.69 -13.58 -2.80
N TYR A 143 12.35 -12.29 -2.77
CA TYR A 143 11.01 -11.76 -2.56
C TYR A 143 10.69 -10.71 -3.65
N PRO A 144 9.41 -10.51 -4.02
CA PRO A 144 9.05 -9.51 -5.02
C PRO A 144 9.31 -8.09 -4.51
N VAL A 145 9.96 -7.29 -5.35
CA VAL A 145 10.22 -5.86 -5.12
C VAL A 145 9.29 -5.05 -6.01
N TRP A 146 8.44 -4.23 -5.40
CA TRP A 146 7.58 -3.30 -6.13
C TRP A 146 8.05 -1.87 -5.96
N VAL A 147 7.70 -1.02 -6.92
CA VAL A 147 7.95 0.42 -6.83
C VAL A 147 6.65 1.18 -6.91
N GLY A 148 6.38 2.05 -5.93
CA GLY A 148 5.19 2.89 -5.90
C GLY A 148 5.46 4.31 -6.35
N GLY A 149 4.59 4.83 -7.20
CA GLY A 149 4.62 6.23 -7.62
C GLY A 149 4.13 6.46 -9.03
N ALA A 150 4.00 7.74 -9.40
CA ALA A 150 3.36 8.19 -10.63
C ALA A 150 4.22 9.06 -11.54
N SER A 151 5.39 9.52 -11.11
CA SER A 151 6.25 10.33 -11.98
C SER A 151 7.00 9.45 -12.99
N SER A 152 7.32 10.01 -14.15
CA SER A 152 8.09 9.30 -15.19
C SER A 152 9.45 8.81 -14.68
N LEU A 153 10.11 9.58 -13.79
CA LEU A 153 11.38 9.17 -13.19
C LEU A 153 11.21 7.94 -12.27
N VAL A 154 10.14 7.90 -11.48
CA VAL A 154 9.83 6.73 -10.66
C VAL A 154 9.46 5.53 -11.55
N GLY A 155 8.76 5.77 -12.67
CA GLY A 155 8.44 4.73 -13.65
C GLY A 155 9.67 4.07 -14.27
N GLN A 156 10.75 4.82 -14.50
CA GLN A 156 12.02 4.25 -14.98
C GLN A 156 12.64 3.30 -13.97
N VAL A 157 12.65 3.66 -12.68
CA VAL A 157 13.13 2.77 -11.62
C VAL A 157 12.21 1.56 -11.46
N ALA A 158 10.89 1.75 -11.56
CA ALA A 158 9.93 0.65 -11.48
C ALA A 158 10.12 -0.40 -12.59
N ALA A 159 10.61 -0.02 -13.76
CA ALA A 159 10.86 -0.94 -14.86
C ALA A 159 11.95 -1.98 -14.55
N GLU A 160 12.83 -1.69 -13.60
CA GLU A 160 13.90 -2.60 -13.13
C GLU A 160 13.49 -3.44 -11.92
N ALA A 161 12.28 -3.23 -11.38
CA ALA A 161 11.72 -3.98 -10.25
C ALA A 161 10.81 -5.14 -10.72
N ASP A 162 10.21 -5.87 -9.79
CA ASP A 162 9.29 -6.98 -10.07
C ASP A 162 7.83 -6.54 -10.15
N GLY A 163 7.53 -5.27 -9.87
CA GLY A 163 6.20 -4.73 -9.98
C GLY A 163 6.10 -3.23 -9.74
N TRP A 164 4.94 -2.70 -10.07
CA TRP A 164 4.60 -1.29 -9.91
C TRP A 164 3.27 -1.12 -9.20
N ASN A 165 3.23 -0.15 -8.27
CA ASN A 165 2.01 0.26 -7.59
C ASN A 165 1.63 1.70 -7.93
N ARG A 166 0.34 1.90 -8.21
CA ARG A 166 -0.27 3.21 -8.39
C ARG A 166 -1.26 3.48 -7.27
N TRP A 167 -0.95 4.49 -6.46
CA TRP A 167 -1.87 4.96 -5.43
C TRP A 167 -2.81 6.03 -5.99
N GLY A 168 -4.14 5.84 -5.80
CA GLY A 168 -5.19 6.80 -6.15
C GLY A 168 -5.33 7.10 -7.64
N GLY A 169 -6.15 8.10 -7.92
CA GLY A 169 -6.47 8.56 -9.25
C GLY A 169 -7.56 7.73 -9.95
N PRO A 170 -8.24 8.35 -10.93
CA PRO A 170 -9.33 7.70 -11.65
C PRO A 170 -8.83 6.57 -12.56
N LEU A 171 -9.70 5.61 -12.86
CA LEU A 171 -9.43 4.44 -13.71
C LEU A 171 -8.73 4.81 -15.03
N ALA A 172 -9.23 5.80 -15.76
CA ALA A 172 -8.63 6.22 -17.04
C ALA A 172 -7.17 6.68 -16.92
N ARG A 173 -6.77 7.17 -15.75
CA ARG A 173 -5.38 7.52 -15.47
C ARG A 173 -4.54 6.26 -15.24
N PHE A 174 -5.04 5.33 -14.45
CA PHE A 174 -4.39 4.04 -14.24
C PHE A 174 -4.19 3.30 -15.56
N GLU A 175 -5.21 3.24 -16.44
CA GLU A 175 -5.13 2.59 -17.75
C GLU A 175 -3.98 3.15 -18.61
N ARG A 176 -3.86 4.49 -18.68
CA ARG A 176 -2.77 5.12 -19.44
C ARG A 176 -1.40 4.82 -18.86
N GLU A 177 -1.27 4.93 -17.52
CA GLU A 177 0.01 4.71 -16.81
C GLU A 177 0.40 3.22 -16.86
N ALA A 178 -0.55 2.29 -16.71
CA ALA A 178 -0.31 0.86 -16.83
C ALA A 178 0.09 0.44 -18.25
N ARG A 179 -0.49 1.09 -19.29
CA ARG A 179 -0.07 0.85 -20.68
C ARG A 179 1.38 1.29 -20.89
N ALA A 180 1.73 2.50 -20.46
CA ALA A 180 3.10 3.00 -20.56
C ALA A 180 4.08 2.10 -19.80
N MET A 181 3.70 1.61 -18.61
CA MET A 181 4.53 0.69 -17.83
C MET A 181 4.77 -0.63 -18.57
N ARG A 182 3.75 -1.19 -19.25
CA ARG A 182 3.91 -2.43 -20.05
C ARG A 182 4.94 -2.31 -21.17
N GLU A 183 5.15 -1.11 -21.69
CA GLU A 183 6.15 -0.85 -22.72
C GLU A 183 7.57 -0.67 -22.15
N MET A 184 7.67 -0.31 -20.88
CA MET A 184 8.94 0.06 -20.23
C MET A 184 9.60 -1.09 -19.48
N TYR A 185 8.83 -1.95 -18.79
CA TYR A 185 9.44 -2.94 -17.89
C TYR A 185 10.16 -4.07 -18.64
N THR A 186 11.29 -4.46 -18.10
CA THR A 186 12.21 -5.46 -18.69
C THR A 186 12.19 -6.80 -17.97
N ARG A 187 11.83 -6.80 -16.69
CA ARG A 187 11.80 -8.00 -15.83
C ARG A 187 10.50 -8.80 -15.98
N ARG A 188 10.58 -10.12 -15.79
CA ARG A 188 9.45 -11.05 -15.83
C ARG A 188 9.54 -12.06 -14.67
N PRO A 189 8.46 -12.41 -13.96
CA PRO A 189 7.13 -11.77 -14.07
C PRO A 189 7.14 -10.33 -13.54
N PHE A 190 6.20 -9.49 -14.00
CA PHE A 190 6.03 -8.11 -13.52
C PHE A 190 4.60 -7.88 -13.09
N THR A 191 4.40 -7.52 -11.83
CA THR A 191 3.09 -7.30 -11.21
C THR A 191 2.67 -5.85 -11.31
N MET A 192 1.46 -5.59 -11.79
CA MET A 192 0.83 -4.26 -11.69
C MET A 192 -0.20 -4.26 -10.59
N SER A 193 -0.16 -3.22 -9.75
CA SER A 193 -1.13 -3.05 -8.68
C SER A 193 -1.69 -1.63 -8.63
N TRP A 194 -2.96 -1.54 -8.25
CA TRP A 194 -3.61 -0.28 -7.93
C TRP A 194 -3.97 -0.26 -6.45
N ALA A 195 -3.84 0.90 -5.82
CA ALA A 195 -4.28 1.10 -4.46
C ALA A 195 -5.11 2.39 -4.34
N GLY A 196 -6.12 2.40 -3.46
CA GLY A 196 -6.96 3.58 -3.26
C GLY A 196 -7.84 3.48 -2.03
N VAL A 197 -8.55 4.57 -1.74
CA VAL A 197 -9.41 4.70 -0.57
C VAL A 197 -10.81 4.18 -0.87
N PHE A 198 -11.46 3.58 0.11
CA PHE A 198 -12.84 3.10 -0.04
C PHE A 198 -13.68 3.30 1.21
N VAL A 199 -15.00 3.27 1.02
CA VAL A 199 -16.02 3.15 2.08
C VAL A 199 -16.98 2.04 1.67
N LEU A 200 -16.97 0.97 2.44
CA LEU A 200 -17.82 -0.21 2.26
C LEU A 200 -18.79 -0.34 3.43
N ASP A 201 -19.98 -0.76 3.12
CA ASP A 201 -20.97 -1.24 4.09
C ASP A 201 -21.80 -2.36 3.44
N THR A 202 -22.74 -2.94 4.17
CA THR A 202 -23.55 -4.08 3.72
C THR A 202 -24.41 -3.79 2.48
N ASN A 203 -24.70 -2.52 2.19
CA ASN A 203 -25.39 -2.07 0.99
C ASN A 203 -25.02 -0.62 0.66
N GLU A 204 -25.38 -0.18 -0.55
CA GLU A 204 -25.04 1.14 -1.08
C GLU A 204 -25.53 2.29 -0.17
N ARG A 205 -26.78 2.21 0.32
CA ARG A 205 -27.37 3.27 1.18
C ARG A 205 -26.59 3.41 2.50
N ALA A 206 -26.24 2.31 3.11
CA ALA A 206 -25.44 2.31 4.35
C ALA A 206 -24.02 2.84 4.09
N ALA A 207 -23.41 2.47 2.98
CA ALA A 207 -22.08 2.96 2.59
C ALA A 207 -22.10 4.48 2.34
N GLN A 208 -23.10 5.01 1.65
CA GLN A 208 -23.26 6.45 1.45
C GLN A 208 -23.44 7.21 2.77
N ALA A 209 -24.26 6.71 3.67
CA ALA A 209 -24.45 7.31 5.00
C ALA A 209 -23.15 7.26 5.83
N LYS A 210 -22.39 6.15 5.74
CA LYS A 210 -21.07 6.00 6.36
C LYS A 210 -20.08 7.01 5.78
N ALA A 211 -20.02 7.16 4.46
CA ALA A 211 -19.14 8.12 3.78
C ALA A 211 -19.43 9.57 4.19
N GLN A 212 -20.70 9.96 4.28
CA GLN A 212 -21.08 11.30 4.74
C GLN A 212 -20.66 11.55 6.20
N ARG A 213 -20.83 10.56 7.08
CA ARG A 213 -20.44 10.67 8.50
C ARG A 213 -18.91 10.78 8.67
N LEU A 214 -18.15 10.09 7.84
CA LEU A 214 -16.69 10.06 7.91
C LEU A 214 -16.02 11.23 7.18
N GLY A 215 -16.75 12.01 6.38
CA GLY A 215 -16.16 13.05 5.54
C GLY A 215 -15.23 12.47 4.49
N SER A 216 -15.65 11.45 3.77
CA SER A 216 -14.80 10.69 2.86
C SER A 216 -14.22 11.54 1.71
N ASN A 217 -13.02 11.19 1.29
CA ASN A 217 -12.36 11.76 0.12
C ASN A 217 -13.25 11.60 -1.14
N PRO A 218 -13.40 12.64 -1.99
CA PRO A 218 -14.13 12.54 -3.26
C PRO A 218 -13.61 11.42 -4.21
N GLU A 219 -12.35 11.02 -4.09
CA GLU A 219 -11.76 9.93 -4.87
C GLU A 219 -12.04 8.53 -4.27
N ALA A 220 -12.71 8.44 -3.11
CA ALA A 220 -13.00 7.16 -2.48
C ALA A 220 -14.03 6.37 -3.29
N ILE A 221 -13.80 5.07 -3.44
CA ILE A 221 -14.82 4.13 -3.93
C ILE A 221 -15.85 3.95 -2.80
N VAL A 222 -17.09 4.36 -3.00
CA VAL A 222 -18.16 4.27 -1.99
C VAL A 222 -19.26 3.37 -2.52
N GLY A 223 -19.60 2.31 -1.78
CA GLY A 223 -20.67 1.42 -2.20
C GLY A 223 -20.87 0.21 -1.30
N GLY A 224 -21.91 -0.56 -1.60
CA GLY A 224 -22.08 -1.92 -1.11
C GLY A 224 -21.12 -2.89 -1.82
N PRO A 225 -21.19 -4.19 -1.48
CA PRO A 225 -20.24 -5.18 -2.01
C PRO A 225 -20.17 -5.23 -3.54
N GLU A 226 -21.31 -5.14 -4.23
CA GLU A 226 -21.37 -5.21 -5.70
C GLU A 226 -20.73 -3.98 -6.34
N GLN A 227 -21.06 -2.76 -5.88
CA GLN A 227 -20.48 -1.52 -6.41
C GLN A 227 -18.97 -1.46 -6.21
N VAL A 228 -18.50 -1.88 -5.02
CA VAL A 228 -17.05 -1.95 -4.75
C VAL A 228 -16.40 -3.00 -5.65
N ALA A 229 -16.98 -4.19 -5.78
CA ALA A 229 -16.46 -5.25 -6.65
C ALA A 229 -16.41 -4.80 -8.13
N ASP A 230 -17.45 -4.13 -8.63
CA ASP A 230 -17.49 -3.59 -9.99
C ASP A 230 -16.36 -2.59 -10.24
N ALA A 231 -16.16 -1.66 -9.31
CA ALA A 231 -15.08 -0.69 -9.40
C ALA A 231 -13.70 -1.37 -9.39
N LEU A 232 -13.48 -2.35 -8.53
CA LEU A 232 -12.20 -3.08 -8.45
C LEU A 232 -11.97 -3.96 -9.70
N ARG A 233 -13.01 -4.61 -10.23
CA ARG A 233 -12.91 -5.36 -11.50
C ARG A 233 -12.50 -4.48 -12.67
N ALA A 234 -12.95 -3.23 -12.70
CA ALA A 234 -12.52 -2.29 -13.73
C ALA A 234 -11.01 -2.03 -13.70
N TYR A 235 -10.40 -1.88 -12.52
CA TYR A 235 -8.93 -1.80 -12.41
C TYR A 235 -8.25 -3.12 -12.81
N GLY A 236 -8.85 -4.28 -12.49
CA GLY A 236 -8.38 -5.58 -12.96
C GLY A 236 -8.39 -5.68 -14.48
N ALA A 237 -9.47 -5.27 -15.15
CA ALA A 237 -9.58 -5.22 -16.60
C ALA A 237 -8.56 -4.27 -17.23
N ALA A 238 -8.19 -3.19 -16.54
CA ALA A 238 -7.11 -2.27 -16.94
C ALA A 238 -5.71 -2.86 -16.72
N GLY A 239 -5.61 -4.02 -16.04
CA GLY A 239 -4.38 -4.80 -15.87
C GLY A 239 -3.81 -4.81 -14.47
N ALA A 240 -4.56 -4.40 -13.46
CA ALA A 240 -4.16 -4.60 -12.07
C ALA A 240 -4.30 -6.09 -11.69
N GLU A 241 -3.21 -6.71 -11.29
CA GLU A 241 -3.21 -8.07 -10.73
C GLU A 241 -3.52 -8.03 -9.22
N TRP A 242 -3.18 -6.90 -8.58
CA TRP A 242 -3.54 -6.59 -7.21
C TRP A 242 -4.34 -5.30 -7.14
N VAL A 243 -5.40 -5.33 -6.33
CA VAL A 243 -6.09 -4.14 -5.87
C VAL A 243 -5.96 -4.06 -4.35
N ILE A 244 -5.51 -2.91 -3.85
CA ILE A 244 -5.25 -2.70 -2.42
C ILE A 244 -6.11 -1.53 -1.97
N VAL A 245 -6.98 -1.75 -1.00
CA VAL A 245 -7.95 -0.74 -0.59
C VAL A 245 -7.70 -0.29 0.85
N GLY A 246 -7.72 1.04 1.05
CA GLY A 246 -7.58 1.67 2.36
C GLY A 246 -8.94 2.13 2.87
N PRO A 247 -9.50 1.53 3.95
CA PRO A 247 -10.75 2.02 4.53
C PRO A 247 -10.56 3.40 5.15
N VAL A 248 -11.55 4.29 4.98
CA VAL A 248 -11.53 5.62 5.60
C VAL A 248 -11.52 5.51 7.13
N ASP A 249 -12.28 4.57 7.68
CA ASP A 249 -12.26 4.16 9.09
C ASP A 249 -11.30 2.98 9.31
N SER A 250 -10.04 3.19 9.01
CA SER A 250 -9.01 2.15 8.90
C SER A 250 -8.83 1.25 10.14
N SER A 251 -9.32 1.70 11.31
CA SER A 251 -9.20 0.99 12.60
C SER A 251 -10.25 -0.07 12.84
N ASP A 252 -11.30 -0.08 12.03
CA ASP A 252 -12.40 -1.04 12.18
C ASP A 252 -12.07 -2.32 11.39
N PRO A 253 -11.77 -3.45 12.06
CA PRO A 253 -11.44 -4.70 11.41
C PRO A 253 -12.61 -5.29 10.62
N SER A 254 -13.85 -4.85 10.85
CA SER A 254 -15.02 -5.30 10.09
C SER A 254 -14.93 -4.96 8.60
N ASN A 255 -14.18 -3.90 8.24
CA ASN A 255 -13.93 -3.59 6.83
C ASN A 255 -13.17 -4.71 6.12
N ALA A 256 -12.17 -5.32 6.77
CA ALA A 256 -11.43 -6.46 6.21
C ALA A 256 -12.33 -7.70 6.10
N THR A 257 -13.19 -7.94 7.09
CA THR A 257 -14.18 -9.02 7.08
C THR A 257 -15.17 -8.85 5.92
N LEU A 258 -15.80 -7.68 5.77
CA LEU A 258 -16.73 -7.40 4.67
C LEU A 258 -16.06 -7.52 3.29
N LEU A 259 -14.81 -7.05 3.16
CA LEU A 259 -14.04 -7.21 1.93
C LEU A 259 -13.83 -8.68 1.56
N GLY A 260 -13.40 -9.50 2.51
CA GLY A 260 -13.08 -10.90 2.25
C GLY A 260 -14.34 -11.74 2.00
N GLU A 261 -15.38 -11.56 2.80
CA GLU A 261 -16.58 -12.35 2.75
C GLU A 261 -17.56 -11.95 1.63
N LEU A 262 -17.69 -10.63 1.35
CA LEU A 262 -18.72 -10.13 0.45
C LEU A 262 -18.17 -9.58 -0.87
N VAL A 263 -16.97 -9.02 -0.90
CA VAL A 263 -16.41 -8.42 -2.12
C VAL A 263 -15.52 -9.40 -2.86
N LYS A 264 -14.58 -10.06 -2.16
CA LYS A 264 -13.60 -10.96 -2.80
C LYS A 264 -14.25 -12.07 -3.66
N PRO A 265 -15.33 -12.74 -3.25
CA PRO A 265 -15.99 -13.74 -4.09
C PRO A 265 -16.55 -13.18 -5.41
N LEU A 266 -16.82 -11.88 -5.48
CA LEU A 266 -17.32 -11.20 -6.68
C LEU A 266 -16.18 -10.79 -7.65
N LEU A 267 -14.91 -10.94 -7.27
CA LEU A 267 -13.74 -10.55 -8.08
C LEU A 267 -13.22 -11.70 -8.97
N THR A 268 -13.84 -12.86 -8.91
CA THR A 268 -13.48 -14.07 -9.71
C THR A 268 -13.97 -13.95 -11.14
#